data_6aa1338248031a95c0bbe30ac9957e53
#
_entry.id   6aa1338248031a95c0bbe30ac9957e53
#
_cell.length_a   1.000
_cell.length_b   1.000
_cell.length_c   1.000
_cell.angle_alpha   90.00
_cell.angle_beta   90.00
_cell.angle_gamma   90.00
#
_symmetry.space_group_name_H-M   'P 1'
#
loop_
_entity.id
_entity.type
_entity.pdbx_description
1 polymer ?
#
loop_
_entity_poly.entity_id
_entity_poly.type
_entity_poly.pdbx_seq_one_letter_code
_entity_poly.pdbx_strand_id
1 'polypeptide(L)'
;MDTRNLEMPACSLQDKPDSLFERLAWFYALCREYLFRDHTEEIAHSLFPPQGPPPGTRLLELGCGPGFYACRLSEEFPNLRTTGVDLSFSLIQRARDRAAARRLSNCSFQRADAHSLPYASGSIDCIVVSRLFLIVPDKEGIVREIFRVLKPRGLCFIAEPTSGFRTRLPLALMWLLARLTTSAAGKYREPQQADVMSRPAFATLIHSQPWAEANLQYDGWYQYAVCERGTAPVAENSPDTEHLADLIRAQTASAASHFVPPSADRPVTPVFS
;
A
#
# COMPACT_ATOMS: atom_id res chain seq x y z
N MET A 1 -12.04 43.98 5.38
CA MET A 1 -11.08 42.85 5.38
C MET A 1 -11.83 41.63 4.90
N ASP A 2 -11.60 41.30 3.67
CA ASP A 2 -12.43 40.38 2.86
C ASP A 2 -11.77 38.98 2.92
N THR A 3 -12.34 38.10 3.72
CA THR A 3 -11.91 36.70 3.79
C THR A 3 -12.62 35.90 2.71
N ARG A 4 -12.09 35.96 1.49
CA ARG A 4 -12.54 35.07 0.42
C ARG A 4 -12.11 33.66 0.73
N ASN A 5 -13.10 32.81 1.08
CA ASN A 5 -13.01 31.36 1.06
C ASN A 5 -12.46 30.91 -0.30
N LEU A 6 -11.25 30.39 -0.32
CA LEU A 6 -10.72 29.61 -1.43
C LEU A 6 -11.35 28.21 -1.34
N GLU A 7 -12.57 28.12 -1.87
CA GLU A 7 -13.14 26.81 -2.24
C GLU A 7 -12.30 26.23 -3.38
N MET A 8 -11.48 25.27 -3.06
CA MET A 8 -10.81 24.42 -4.05
C MET A 8 -11.88 23.75 -4.91
N PRO A 9 -11.74 23.74 -6.24
CA PRO A 9 -12.70 23.05 -7.10
C PRO A 9 -12.71 21.56 -6.72
N ALA A 10 -13.88 21.08 -6.31
CA ALA A 10 -14.13 19.64 -6.14
C ALA A 10 -13.87 18.98 -7.50
N CYS A 11 -12.75 18.28 -7.61
CA CYS A 11 -12.49 17.38 -8.73
C CYS A 11 -13.68 16.41 -8.76
N SER A 12 -14.48 16.47 -9.82
CA SER A 12 -15.61 15.57 -10.04
C SER A 12 -15.06 14.16 -10.22
N LEU A 13 -14.91 13.43 -9.13
CA LEU A 13 -14.78 11.98 -9.15
C LEU A 13 -16.11 11.46 -9.68
N GLN A 14 -16.19 11.32 -11.01
CA GLN A 14 -17.31 10.68 -11.70
C GLN A 14 -17.60 9.36 -11.00
N ASP A 15 -18.87 9.07 -10.74
CA ASP A 15 -19.33 7.83 -10.15
C ASP A 15 -18.72 6.65 -10.91
N LYS A 16 -17.62 6.10 -10.39
CA LYS A 16 -17.11 4.82 -10.87
C LYS A 16 -18.16 3.77 -10.59
N PRO A 17 -18.40 2.83 -11.51
CA PRO A 17 -19.45 1.84 -11.34
C PRO A 17 -19.28 1.09 -10.01
N ASP A 18 -20.41 0.83 -9.37
CA ASP A 18 -20.62 0.04 -8.17
C ASP A 18 -19.56 -1.08 -8.02
N SER A 19 -18.57 -0.87 -7.17
CA SER A 19 -17.51 -1.87 -6.96
C SER A 19 -17.96 -2.89 -5.92
N LEU A 20 -17.34 -4.07 -5.95
CA LEU A 20 -17.56 -5.11 -4.95
C LEU A 20 -17.25 -4.61 -3.54
N PHE A 21 -16.23 -3.75 -3.40
CA PHE A 21 -15.85 -3.13 -2.14
C PHE A 21 -16.89 -2.13 -1.61
N GLU A 22 -17.60 -1.41 -2.49
CA GLU A 22 -18.69 -0.53 -2.08
C GLU A 22 -19.86 -1.33 -1.48
N ARG A 23 -20.26 -2.42 -2.13
CA ARG A 23 -21.42 -3.23 -1.70
C ARG A 23 -21.14 -4.09 -0.48
N LEU A 24 -19.96 -4.68 -0.39
CA LEU A 24 -19.58 -5.64 0.65
C LEU A 24 -18.48 -5.10 1.57
N ALA A 25 -18.43 -3.77 1.76
CA ALA A 25 -17.46 -3.12 2.64
C ALA A 25 -17.45 -3.72 4.06
N TRP A 26 -18.60 -4.12 4.58
CA TRP A 26 -18.73 -4.76 5.89
C TRP A 26 -18.03 -6.13 5.94
N PHE A 27 -18.18 -6.92 4.88
CA PHE A 27 -17.57 -8.26 4.79
C PHE A 27 -16.05 -8.14 4.58
N TYR A 28 -15.61 -7.21 3.72
CA TYR A 28 -14.20 -6.93 3.56
C TYR A 28 -13.55 -6.46 4.86
N ALA A 29 -14.21 -5.59 5.62
CA ALA A 29 -13.75 -5.17 6.94
C ALA A 29 -13.60 -6.33 7.93
N LEU A 30 -14.55 -7.28 7.91
CA LEU A 30 -14.46 -8.52 8.70
C LEU A 30 -13.27 -9.38 8.29
N CYS A 31 -13.10 -9.61 6.97
CA CYS A 31 -11.94 -10.35 6.46
C CYS A 31 -10.62 -9.67 6.85
N ARG A 32 -10.57 -8.32 6.79
CA ARG A 32 -9.38 -7.57 7.15
C ARG A 32 -9.02 -7.74 8.62
N GLU A 33 -10.00 -7.77 9.49
CA GLU A 33 -9.79 -7.92 10.94
C GLU A 33 -9.34 -9.33 11.35
N TYR A 34 -9.93 -10.37 10.74
CA TYR A 34 -9.79 -11.75 11.25
C TYR A 34 -9.03 -12.70 10.33
N LEU A 35 -8.92 -12.41 9.03
CA LEU A 35 -8.31 -13.34 8.07
C LEU A 35 -6.95 -12.87 7.53
N PHE A 36 -6.68 -11.57 7.58
CA PHE A 36 -5.43 -11.04 7.04
C PHE A 36 -4.41 -10.84 8.16
N ARG A 37 -3.15 -11.10 7.85
CA ARG A 37 -2.05 -10.88 8.79
C ARG A 37 -1.98 -9.40 9.18
N ASP A 38 -1.73 -9.17 10.45
CA ASP A 38 -1.44 -7.87 11.00
C ASP A 38 0.07 -7.59 10.89
N HIS A 39 0.41 -6.48 10.29
CA HIS A 39 1.78 -6.01 10.11
C HIS A 39 2.07 -4.74 10.92
N THR A 40 1.27 -4.44 11.95
CA THR A 40 1.41 -3.20 12.72
C THR A 40 2.81 -3.08 13.34
N GLU A 41 3.32 -4.17 13.94
CA GLU A 41 4.65 -4.19 14.53
C GLU A 41 5.76 -4.05 13.49
N GLU A 42 5.66 -4.77 12.36
CA GLU A 42 6.63 -4.67 11.26
C GLU A 42 6.65 -3.26 10.65
N ILE A 43 5.48 -2.62 10.52
CA ILE A 43 5.36 -1.23 10.06
C ILE A 43 6.03 -0.28 11.05
N ALA A 44 5.71 -0.41 12.35
CA ALA A 44 6.26 0.45 13.38
C ALA A 44 7.79 0.35 13.45
N HIS A 45 8.33 -0.88 13.47
CA HIS A 45 9.77 -1.11 13.49
C HIS A 45 10.50 -0.63 12.23
N SER A 46 9.83 -0.68 11.08
CA SER A 46 10.43 -0.28 9.80
C SER A 46 10.41 1.23 9.57
N LEU A 47 9.40 1.92 10.07
CA LEU A 47 9.18 3.34 9.79
C LEU A 47 9.61 4.27 10.91
N PHE A 48 9.69 3.77 12.16
CA PHE A 48 9.94 4.62 13.32
C PHE A 48 11.17 4.15 14.11
N PRO A 49 11.90 5.08 14.72
CA PRO A 49 12.95 4.72 15.66
C PRO A 49 12.36 4.05 16.92
N PRO A 50 13.17 3.33 17.72
CA PRO A 50 12.68 2.60 18.90
C PRO A 50 11.94 3.44 19.94
N GLN A 51 12.19 4.74 19.99
CA GLN A 51 11.49 5.71 20.85
C GLN A 51 10.16 6.21 20.26
N GLY A 52 9.76 5.70 19.11
CA GLY A 52 8.58 6.13 18.37
C GLY A 52 8.81 7.30 17.41
N PRO A 53 7.77 7.67 16.62
CA PRO A 53 7.87 8.76 15.66
C PRO A 53 8.04 10.13 16.34
N PRO A 54 8.84 11.03 15.78
CA PRO A 54 8.88 12.44 16.21
C PRO A 54 7.48 13.06 16.22
N PRO A 55 7.20 14.00 17.15
CA PRO A 55 5.91 14.69 17.20
C PRO A 55 5.56 15.36 15.88
N GLY A 56 4.32 15.13 15.40
CA GLY A 56 3.83 15.71 14.16
C GLY A 56 4.26 14.99 12.89
N THR A 57 4.94 13.83 12.99
CA THR A 57 5.22 12.95 11.84
C THR A 57 3.93 12.65 11.09
N ARG A 58 3.94 12.88 9.77
CA ARG A 58 2.78 12.66 8.88
C ARG A 58 2.87 11.28 8.25
N LEU A 59 1.95 10.41 8.62
CA LEU A 59 1.78 9.08 8.02
C LEU A 59 0.60 9.08 7.05
N LEU A 60 0.80 8.52 5.88
CA LEU A 60 -0.24 8.29 4.88
C LEU A 60 -0.41 6.79 4.63
N GLU A 61 -1.61 6.23 4.83
CA GLU A 61 -1.96 4.87 4.42
C GLU A 61 -2.70 4.91 3.08
N LEU A 62 -2.13 4.28 2.04
CA LEU A 62 -2.74 4.17 0.71
C LEU A 62 -3.55 2.88 0.59
N GLY A 63 -4.78 2.99 0.07
CA GLY A 63 -5.71 1.88 0.05
C GLY A 63 -6.07 1.43 1.46
N CYS A 64 -6.36 2.39 2.34
CA CYS A 64 -6.55 2.14 3.77
C CYS A 64 -7.76 1.23 4.08
N GLY A 65 -8.66 1.03 3.11
CA GLY A 65 -9.86 0.25 3.33
C GLY A 65 -10.64 0.74 4.56
N PRO A 66 -10.98 -0.15 5.51
CA PRO A 66 -11.70 0.22 6.74
C PRO A 66 -10.79 0.83 7.82
N GLY A 67 -9.61 1.35 7.48
CA GLY A 67 -8.70 2.09 8.36
C GLY A 67 -8.00 1.25 9.41
N PHE A 68 -7.55 0.04 9.05
CA PHE A 68 -6.98 -0.89 10.02
C PHE A 68 -5.65 -0.41 10.59
N TYR A 69 -4.66 -0.14 9.74
CA TYR A 69 -3.33 0.30 10.19
C TYR A 69 -3.35 1.76 10.65
N ALA A 70 -4.05 2.64 9.91
CA ALA A 70 -4.16 4.04 10.31
C ALA A 70 -4.68 4.19 11.75
N CYS A 71 -5.73 3.46 12.12
CA CYS A 71 -6.26 3.51 13.48
C CYS A 71 -5.31 2.90 14.51
N ARG A 72 -4.69 1.73 14.22
CA ARG A 72 -3.79 1.06 15.16
C ARG A 72 -2.54 1.87 15.44
N LEU A 73 -1.88 2.37 14.38
CA LEU A 73 -0.70 3.21 14.52
C LEU A 73 -1.01 4.55 15.21
N SER A 74 -2.19 5.12 14.98
CA SER A 74 -2.62 6.34 15.67
C SER A 74 -2.92 6.14 17.14
N GLU A 75 -3.42 4.97 17.52
CA GLU A 75 -3.67 4.57 18.90
C GLU A 75 -2.36 4.32 19.65
N GLU A 76 -1.42 3.64 19.01
CA GLU A 76 -0.11 3.32 19.56
C GLU A 76 0.80 4.57 19.68
N PHE A 77 0.72 5.48 18.70
CA PHE A 77 1.54 6.69 18.62
C PHE A 77 0.69 7.97 18.61
N PRO A 78 0.28 8.51 19.77
CA PRO A 78 -0.59 9.70 19.85
C PRO A 78 -0.01 10.96 19.18
N ASN A 79 1.31 11.05 19.03
CA ASN A 79 2.00 12.17 18.39
C ASN A 79 2.05 12.07 16.85
N LEU A 80 1.63 10.93 16.28
CA LEU A 80 1.54 10.72 14.85
C LEU A 80 0.33 11.48 14.27
N ARG A 81 0.47 12.02 13.08
CA ARG A 81 -0.65 12.57 12.29
C ARG A 81 -0.94 11.65 11.12
N THR A 82 -1.94 10.79 11.27
CA THR A 82 -2.26 9.77 10.28
C THR A 82 -3.40 10.20 9.38
N THR A 83 -3.24 9.95 8.08
CA THR A 83 -4.32 10.04 7.11
C THR A 83 -4.41 8.75 6.32
N GLY A 84 -5.61 8.16 6.24
CA GLY A 84 -5.90 7.04 5.35
C GLY A 84 -6.62 7.53 4.10
N VAL A 85 -6.23 7.01 2.92
CA VAL A 85 -6.92 7.29 1.65
C VAL A 85 -7.35 6.00 0.97
N ASP A 86 -8.55 6.02 0.39
CA ASP A 86 -9.14 4.93 -0.39
C ASP A 86 -10.10 5.48 -1.44
N LEU A 87 -10.31 4.75 -2.53
CA LEU A 87 -11.30 5.12 -3.55
C LEU A 87 -12.75 4.82 -3.11
N SER A 88 -12.94 3.81 -2.26
CA SER A 88 -14.26 3.38 -1.79
C SER A 88 -14.81 4.32 -0.75
N PHE A 89 -15.94 4.95 -1.04
CA PHE A 89 -16.65 5.80 -0.08
C PHE A 89 -17.13 4.98 1.12
N SER A 90 -17.68 3.79 0.90
CA SER A 90 -18.18 2.92 1.96
C SER A 90 -17.08 2.45 2.91
N LEU A 91 -15.88 2.18 2.41
CA LEU A 91 -14.73 1.82 3.26
C LEU A 91 -14.22 3.02 4.04
N ILE A 92 -14.13 4.20 3.42
CA ILE A 92 -13.76 5.45 4.12
C ILE A 92 -14.74 5.78 5.25
N GLN A 93 -16.04 5.58 5.03
CA GLN A 93 -17.03 5.81 6.09
C GLN A 93 -16.79 4.86 7.28
N ARG A 94 -16.54 3.57 7.01
CA ARG A 94 -16.21 2.59 8.07
C ARG A 94 -14.90 2.93 8.79
N ALA A 95 -13.90 3.45 8.07
CA ALA A 95 -12.66 3.91 8.68
C ALA A 95 -12.88 5.09 9.63
N ARG A 96 -13.73 6.05 9.25
CA ARG A 96 -14.14 7.17 10.10
C ARG A 96 -14.88 6.70 11.35
N ASP A 97 -15.84 5.79 11.19
CA ASP A 97 -16.60 5.21 12.29
C ASP A 97 -15.67 4.46 13.27
N ARG A 98 -14.68 3.73 12.74
CA ARG A 98 -13.66 3.04 13.54
C ARG A 98 -12.81 4.03 14.36
N ALA A 99 -12.34 5.11 13.74
CA ALA A 99 -11.55 6.13 14.44
C ALA A 99 -12.38 6.85 15.51
N ALA A 100 -13.64 7.18 15.20
CA ALA A 100 -14.56 7.79 16.15
C ALA A 100 -14.84 6.88 17.35
N ALA A 101 -15.10 5.59 17.11
CA ALA A 101 -15.33 4.60 18.17
C ALA A 101 -14.12 4.46 19.11
N ARG A 102 -12.91 4.64 18.58
CA ARG A 102 -11.64 4.62 19.34
C ARG A 102 -11.22 6.00 19.87
N ARG A 103 -11.99 7.05 19.60
CA ARG A 103 -11.73 8.44 20.01
C ARG A 103 -10.35 8.96 19.54
N LEU A 104 -9.95 8.58 18.33
CA LEU A 104 -8.69 8.99 17.75
C LEU A 104 -8.82 10.39 17.12
N SER A 105 -8.18 11.39 17.70
CA SER A 105 -8.15 12.77 17.19
C SER A 105 -7.02 13.03 16.20
N ASN A 106 -6.02 12.14 16.14
CA ASN A 106 -4.82 12.21 15.31
C ASN A 106 -4.92 11.35 14.03
N CYS A 107 -6.11 10.80 13.74
CA CYS A 107 -6.39 9.94 12.59
C CYS A 107 -7.53 10.50 11.75
N SER A 108 -7.33 10.66 10.46
CA SER A 108 -8.31 11.18 9.51
C SER A 108 -8.40 10.32 8.26
N PHE A 109 -9.53 10.41 7.53
CA PHE A 109 -9.77 9.62 6.33
C PHE A 109 -10.40 10.46 5.23
N GLN A 110 -9.91 10.29 4.01
CA GLN A 110 -10.45 10.98 2.84
C GLN A 110 -10.51 10.07 1.61
N ARG A 111 -11.49 10.32 0.74
CA ARG A 111 -11.56 9.64 -0.55
C ARG A 111 -10.55 10.25 -1.50
N ALA A 112 -9.61 9.44 -2.03
CA ALA A 112 -8.64 9.89 -3.01
C ALA A 112 -8.18 8.73 -3.91
N ASP A 113 -7.70 9.06 -5.12
CA ASP A 113 -7.07 8.12 -6.03
C ASP A 113 -5.57 8.06 -5.71
N ALA A 114 -5.03 6.85 -5.50
CA ALA A 114 -3.61 6.63 -5.23
C ALA A 114 -2.70 7.03 -6.41
N HIS A 115 -3.26 7.15 -7.64
CA HIS A 115 -2.53 7.63 -8.82
C HIS A 115 -2.39 9.16 -8.88
N SER A 116 -3.19 9.89 -8.08
CA SER A 116 -3.19 11.35 -8.05
C SER A 116 -3.56 11.84 -6.65
N LEU A 117 -2.57 11.84 -5.77
CA LEU A 117 -2.77 12.18 -4.37
C LEU A 117 -2.90 13.70 -4.17
N PRO A 118 -3.85 14.17 -3.37
CA PRO A 118 -4.06 15.59 -3.12
C PRO A 118 -3.02 16.17 -2.13
N TYR A 119 -1.75 15.80 -2.32
CA TYR A 119 -0.63 16.23 -1.49
C TYR A 119 0.47 16.84 -2.36
N ALA A 120 1.11 17.88 -1.84
CA ALA A 120 2.29 18.47 -2.48
C ALA A 120 3.46 17.47 -2.52
N SER A 121 4.34 17.61 -3.50
CA SER A 121 5.60 16.86 -3.56
C SER A 121 6.41 17.08 -2.29
N GLY A 122 6.96 16.01 -1.73
CA GLY A 122 7.80 16.09 -0.54
C GLY A 122 7.08 16.57 0.73
N SER A 123 5.81 16.19 0.93
CA SER A 123 5.01 16.67 2.07
C SER A 123 4.69 15.59 3.12
N ILE A 124 4.95 14.32 2.85
CA ILE A 124 4.63 13.18 3.72
C ILE A 124 5.93 12.56 4.26
N ASP A 125 5.97 12.27 5.55
CA ASP A 125 7.14 11.68 6.20
C ASP A 125 7.19 10.16 6.00
N CYS A 126 6.05 9.47 6.18
CA CYS A 126 5.96 8.03 6.07
C CYS A 126 4.73 7.60 5.27
N ILE A 127 4.87 6.54 4.46
CA ILE A 127 3.76 5.94 3.71
C ILE A 127 3.65 4.45 4.02
N VAL A 128 2.42 3.96 4.18
CA VAL A 128 2.09 2.55 4.31
C VAL A 128 1.21 2.13 3.15
N VAL A 129 1.58 1.03 2.50
CA VAL A 129 0.79 0.38 1.45
C VAL A 129 0.66 -1.10 1.79
N SER A 130 -0.55 -1.60 1.91
CA SER A 130 -0.78 -3.02 2.16
C SER A 130 -1.88 -3.57 1.26
N ARG A 131 -1.55 -4.56 0.43
CA ARG A 131 -2.46 -5.29 -0.45
C ARG A 131 -3.16 -4.42 -1.52
N LEU A 132 -2.63 -3.24 -1.80
CA LEU A 132 -3.17 -2.33 -2.80
C LEU A 132 -2.85 -2.81 -4.22
N PHE A 133 -1.62 -3.29 -4.45
CA PHE A 133 -1.16 -3.68 -5.78
C PHE A 133 -1.83 -4.94 -6.33
N LEU A 134 -2.56 -5.68 -5.48
CA LEU A 134 -3.39 -6.80 -5.93
C LEU A 134 -4.51 -6.40 -6.89
N ILE A 135 -5.07 -5.20 -6.70
CA ILE A 135 -6.33 -4.79 -7.35
C ILE A 135 -6.17 -3.61 -8.31
N VAL A 136 -5.01 -2.98 -8.31
CA VAL A 136 -4.74 -1.83 -9.18
C VAL A 136 -4.01 -2.27 -10.45
N PRO A 137 -4.42 -1.79 -11.64
CA PRO A 137 -3.78 -2.17 -12.90
C PRO A 137 -2.44 -1.44 -13.10
N ASP A 138 -2.36 -0.14 -12.84
CA ASP A 138 -1.15 0.68 -12.98
C ASP A 138 -0.43 0.82 -11.63
N LYS A 139 0.39 -0.18 -11.31
CA LYS A 139 1.17 -0.24 -10.08
C LYS A 139 2.33 0.76 -10.09
N GLU A 140 2.96 0.96 -11.24
CA GLU A 140 4.10 1.87 -11.41
C GLU A 140 3.68 3.33 -11.23
N GLY A 141 2.50 3.72 -11.72
CA GLY A 141 1.92 5.04 -11.50
C GLY A 141 1.76 5.34 -10.02
N ILE A 142 1.31 4.37 -9.22
CA ILE A 142 1.19 4.53 -7.77
C ILE A 142 2.55 4.65 -7.10
N VAL A 143 3.54 3.81 -7.46
CA VAL A 143 4.90 3.89 -6.87
C VAL A 143 5.55 5.24 -7.19
N ARG A 144 5.34 5.77 -8.41
CA ARG A 144 5.78 7.12 -8.79
C ARG A 144 5.12 8.20 -7.92
N GLU A 145 3.83 8.07 -7.65
CA GLU A 145 3.09 9.03 -6.85
C GLU A 145 3.50 8.97 -5.37
N ILE A 146 3.75 7.77 -4.83
CA ILE A 146 4.37 7.56 -3.51
C ILE A 146 5.70 8.31 -3.44
N PHE A 147 6.59 8.07 -4.42
CA PHE A 147 7.89 8.73 -4.47
C PHE A 147 7.77 10.25 -4.54
N ARG A 148 6.81 10.79 -5.31
CA ARG A 148 6.56 12.22 -5.43
C ARG A 148 6.20 12.87 -4.09
N VAL A 149 5.26 12.27 -3.35
CA VAL A 149 4.72 12.90 -2.13
C VAL A 149 5.58 12.68 -0.89
N LEU A 150 6.44 11.65 -0.86
CA LEU A 150 7.39 11.43 0.23
C LEU A 150 8.38 12.60 0.34
N LYS A 151 8.72 13.00 1.55
CA LYS A 151 9.82 13.92 1.82
C LYS A 151 11.17 13.28 1.46
N PRO A 152 12.22 14.08 1.20
CA PRO A 152 13.59 13.58 1.27
C PRO A 152 13.82 12.86 2.60
N ARG A 153 14.42 11.67 2.56
CA ARG A 153 14.56 10.74 3.69
C ARG A 153 13.25 10.20 4.27
N GLY A 154 12.13 10.44 3.61
CA GLY A 154 10.86 9.82 3.96
C GLY A 154 10.87 8.32 3.64
N LEU A 155 10.12 7.55 4.43
CA LEU A 155 10.09 6.10 4.36
C LEU A 155 8.75 5.59 3.83
N CYS A 156 8.80 4.53 3.02
CA CYS A 156 7.62 3.81 2.56
C CYS A 156 7.72 2.34 2.93
N PHE A 157 6.68 1.82 3.58
CA PHE A 157 6.50 0.39 3.84
C PHE A 157 5.43 -0.17 2.91
N ILE A 158 5.78 -1.22 2.17
CA ILE A 158 4.88 -1.91 1.23
C ILE A 158 4.81 -3.38 1.62
N ALA A 159 3.59 -3.94 1.77
CA ALA A 159 3.36 -5.34 2.07
C ALA A 159 2.34 -5.93 1.08
N GLU A 160 2.77 -6.93 0.30
CA GLU A 160 1.94 -7.62 -0.68
C GLU A 160 2.00 -9.14 -0.49
N PRO A 161 0.85 -9.87 -0.60
CA PRO A 161 0.86 -11.31 -0.44
C PRO A 161 1.55 -12.03 -1.60
N THR A 162 2.18 -13.18 -1.29
CA THR A 162 2.84 -14.05 -2.27
C THR A 162 1.96 -15.20 -2.72
N SER A 163 0.85 -15.49 -2.00
CA SER A 163 -0.04 -16.62 -2.28
C SER A 163 -1.34 -16.17 -2.96
N GLY A 164 -1.56 -16.63 -4.19
CA GLY A 164 -2.80 -16.36 -4.92
C GLY A 164 -4.04 -17.00 -4.30
N PHE A 165 -3.94 -18.19 -3.73
CA PHE A 165 -5.10 -18.92 -3.19
C PHE A 165 -5.75 -18.19 -2.01
N ARG A 166 -4.97 -17.88 -0.96
CA ARG A 166 -5.49 -17.21 0.24
C ARG A 166 -5.93 -15.77 -0.01
N THR A 167 -5.35 -15.12 -1.00
CA THR A 167 -5.71 -13.78 -1.41
C THR A 167 -7.02 -13.74 -2.18
N ARG A 168 -7.22 -14.71 -3.08
CA ARG A 168 -8.41 -14.80 -3.93
C ARG A 168 -9.63 -15.32 -3.17
N LEU A 169 -9.45 -16.12 -2.13
CA LEU A 169 -10.55 -16.72 -1.37
C LEU A 169 -11.52 -15.68 -0.80
N PRO A 170 -11.08 -14.62 -0.07
CA PRO A 170 -12.00 -13.57 0.41
C PRO A 170 -12.70 -12.85 -0.74
N LEU A 171 -11.99 -12.54 -1.83
CA LEU A 171 -12.58 -11.87 -2.99
C LEU A 171 -13.60 -12.77 -3.72
N ALA A 172 -13.30 -14.07 -3.85
CA ALA A 172 -14.23 -15.04 -4.43
C ALA A 172 -15.48 -15.18 -3.57
N LEU A 173 -15.33 -15.21 -2.25
CA LEU A 173 -16.47 -15.26 -1.32
C LEU A 173 -17.31 -13.97 -1.38
N MET A 174 -16.69 -12.80 -1.45
CA MET A 174 -17.40 -11.54 -1.70
C MET A 174 -18.17 -11.58 -3.02
N TRP A 175 -17.55 -12.08 -4.08
CA TRP A 175 -18.20 -12.21 -5.37
C TRP A 175 -19.40 -13.17 -5.32
N LEU A 176 -19.25 -14.31 -4.63
CA LEU A 176 -20.33 -15.28 -4.44
C LEU A 176 -21.49 -14.66 -3.65
N LEU A 177 -21.22 -13.95 -2.56
CA LEU A 177 -22.23 -13.26 -1.77
C LEU A 177 -22.94 -12.18 -2.60
N ALA A 178 -22.20 -11.42 -3.40
CA ALA A 178 -22.80 -10.44 -4.31
C ALA A 178 -23.71 -11.11 -5.34
N ARG A 179 -23.32 -12.28 -5.87
CA ARG A 179 -24.13 -13.06 -6.81
C ARG A 179 -25.43 -13.61 -6.22
N LEU A 180 -25.39 -13.97 -4.95
CA LEU A 180 -26.58 -14.47 -4.24
C LEU A 180 -27.55 -13.34 -3.86
N THR A 181 -27.05 -12.13 -3.71
CA THR A 181 -27.85 -10.97 -3.26
C THR A 181 -28.32 -10.06 -4.38
N THR A 182 -27.76 -10.16 -5.59
CA THR A 182 -28.11 -9.28 -6.72
C THR A 182 -27.95 -9.95 -8.09
N SER A 183 -28.86 -9.63 -9.02
CA SER A 183 -28.78 -10.03 -10.44
C SER A 183 -27.61 -9.35 -11.19
N ALA A 184 -26.85 -8.47 -10.56
CA ALA A 184 -25.79 -7.65 -11.17
C ALA A 184 -24.38 -8.23 -10.97
N ALA A 185 -24.25 -9.44 -10.42
CA ALA A 185 -22.95 -10.05 -10.08
C ALA A 185 -21.96 -10.19 -11.26
N GLY A 186 -22.46 -10.27 -12.49
CA GLY A 186 -21.61 -10.34 -13.68
C GLY A 186 -20.84 -9.06 -14.03
N LYS A 187 -21.13 -7.95 -13.34
CA LYS A 187 -20.45 -6.66 -13.54
C LYS A 187 -19.17 -6.50 -12.71
N TYR A 188 -18.97 -7.35 -11.71
CA TYR A 188 -17.83 -7.26 -10.81
C TYR A 188 -16.63 -8.04 -11.34
N ARG A 189 -15.53 -7.35 -11.62
CA ARG A 189 -14.30 -7.91 -12.18
C ARG A 189 -13.19 -8.11 -11.15
N GLU A 190 -13.33 -7.55 -9.95
CA GLU A 190 -12.29 -7.50 -8.93
C GLU A 190 -11.69 -8.87 -8.56
N PRO A 191 -12.48 -9.97 -8.41
CA PRO A 191 -11.90 -11.29 -8.11
C PRO A 191 -11.05 -11.86 -9.25
N GLN A 192 -11.34 -11.45 -10.51
CA GLN A 192 -10.57 -11.86 -11.69
C GLN A 192 -9.34 -10.99 -11.92
N GLN A 193 -9.33 -9.78 -11.36
CA GLN A 193 -8.25 -8.80 -11.49
C GLN A 193 -7.21 -8.93 -10.37
N ALA A 194 -7.50 -9.68 -9.29
CA ALA A 194 -6.55 -9.90 -8.23
C ALA A 194 -5.32 -10.64 -8.77
N ASP A 195 -4.26 -9.88 -9.01
CA ASP A 195 -2.99 -10.36 -9.55
C ASP A 195 -1.92 -10.35 -8.46
N VAL A 196 -1.50 -11.55 -8.05
CA VAL A 196 -0.41 -11.73 -7.10
C VAL A 196 0.90 -11.65 -7.85
N MET A 197 1.68 -10.63 -7.53
CA MET A 197 2.99 -10.43 -8.16
C MET A 197 3.99 -11.50 -7.74
N SER A 198 4.77 -12.00 -8.72
CA SER A 198 5.96 -12.79 -8.43
C SER A 198 7.03 -11.93 -7.74
N ARG A 199 7.96 -12.56 -7.02
CA ARG A 199 9.09 -11.84 -6.39
C ARG A 199 9.89 -10.97 -7.36
N PRO A 200 10.28 -11.47 -8.57
CA PRO A 200 10.95 -10.62 -9.55
C PRO A 200 10.11 -9.43 -9.99
N ALA A 201 8.81 -9.62 -10.25
CA ALA A 201 7.91 -8.54 -10.65
C ALA A 201 7.77 -7.48 -9.55
N PHE A 202 7.69 -7.91 -8.28
CA PHE A 202 7.66 -7.01 -7.14
C PHE A 202 8.96 -6.21 -7.02
N ALA A 203 10.12 -6.87 -7.13
CA ALA A 203 11.42 -6.20 -7.12
C ALA A 203 11.54 -5.19 -8.25
N THR A 204 11.16 -5.54 -9.49
CA THR A 204 11.14 -4.63 -10.63
C THR A 204 10.23 -3.42 -10.37
N LEU A 205 9.04 -3.63 -9.81
CA LEU A 205 8.12 -2.56 -9.46
C LEU A 205 8.74 -1.60 -8.43
N ILE A 206 9.34 -2.13 -7.38
CA ILE A 206 9.98 -1.28 -6.36
C ILE A 206 11.12 -0.48 -6.96
N HIS A 207 11.98 -1.10 -7.75
CA HIS A 207 13.11 -0.41 -8.40
C HIS A 207 12.71 0.47 -9.60
N SER A 208 11.42 0.64 -9.88
CA SER A 208 10.95 1.62 -10.87
C SER A 208 11.19 3.08 -10.47
N GLN A 209 11.54 3.33 -9.20
CA GLN A 209 11.91 4.66 -8.71
C GLN A 209 13.33 4.66 -8.11
N PRO A 210 14.03 5.80 -8.15
CA PRO A 210 15.40 5.92 -7.67
C PRO A 210 15.45 6.11 -6.14
N TRP A 211 15.05 5.08 -5.40
CA TRP A 211 15.17 5.07 -3.94
C TRP A 211 16.65 5.18 -3.52
N ALA A 212 16.92 5.88 -2.42
CA ALA A 212 18.26 5.86 -1.81
C ALA A 212 18.57 4.48 -1.24
N GLU A 213 17.55 3.86 -0.67
CA GLU A 213 17.60 2.50 -0.14
C GLU A 213 16.26 1.80 -0.40
N ALA A 214 16.32 0.51 -0.77
CA ALA A 214 15.16 -0.34 -0.94
C ALA A 214 15.47 -1.75 -0.41
N ASN A 215 14.97 -2.05 0.79
CA ASN A 215 15.14 -3.33 1.46
C ASN A 215 13.94 -4.23 1.18
N LEU A 216 14.17 -5.34 0.46
CA LEU A 216 13.14 -6.32 0.14
C LEU A 216 13.25 -7.55 1.03
N GLN A 217 12.13 -7.98 1.60
CA GLN A 217 12.05 -9.15 2.47
C GLN A 217 10.91 -10.08 2.06
N TYR A 218 11.05 -11.36 2.37
CA TYR A 218 10.07 -12.41 2.00
C TYR A 218 9.93 -13.40 3.17
N ASP A 219 8.72 -13.63 3.63
CA ASP A 219 8.44 -14.58 4.71
C ASP A 219 7.64 -15.82 4.28
N GLY A 220 7.55 -16.05 2.98
CA GLY A 220 6.78 -17.15 2.37
C GLY A 220 5.29 -16.84 2.19
N TRP A 221 4.72 -15.88 2.91
CA TRP A 221 3.31 -15.47 2.84
C TRP A 221 3.15 -14.08 2.23
N TYR A 222 4.09 -13.21 2.56
CA TYR A 222 4.14 -11.83 2.10
C TYR A 222 5.53 -11.49 1.57
N GLN A 223 5.55 -10.49 0.74
CA GLN A 223 6.73 -9.79 0.28
C GLN A 223 6.62 -8.35 0.76
N TYR A 224 7.73 -7.84 1.28
CA TYR A 224 7.82 -6.51 1.89
C TYR A 224 8.87 -5.69 1.19
N ALA A 225 8.65 -4.40 1.13
CA ALA A 225 9.67 -3.43 0.76
C ALA A 225 9.65 -2.27 1.74
N VAL A 226 10.82 -1.90 2.24
CA VAL A 226 11.04 -0.65 2.98
C VAL A 226 11.93 0.21 2.12
N CYS A 227 11.40 1.36 1.66
CA CYS A 227 12.07 2.24 0.71
C CYS A 227 12.32 3.60 1.34
N GLU A 228 13.52 4.13 1.20
CA GLU A 228 13.87 5.50 1.61
C GLU A 228 14.03 6.39 0.37
N ARG A 229 13.37 7.56 0.38
CA ARG A 229 13.57 8.56 -0.66
C ARG A 229 14.88 9.31 -0.45
N GLY A 230 15.70 9.41 -1.50
CA GLY A 230 16.95 10.18 -1.48
C GLY A 230 16.78 11.67 -1.17
N THR A 231 17.86 12.28 -0.75
CA THR A 231 17.92 13.73 -0.41
C THR A 231 18.03 14.64 -1.63
N ALA A 232 18.41 14.10 -2.81
CA ALA A 232 18.51 14.90 -4.02
C ALA A 232 17.13 15.42 -4.45
N PRO A 233 16.99 16.71 -4.81
CA PRO A 233 15.76 17.21 -5.41
C PRO A 233 15.52 16.44 -6.72
N VAL A 234 14.29 16.00 -6.95
CA VAL A 234 13.88 15.51 -8.28
C VAL A 234 13.96 16.71 -9.21
N ALA A 235 14.97 16.74 -10.07
CA ALA A 235 15.02 17.72 -11.15
C ALA A 235 13.84 17.41 -12.08
N GLU A 236 12.82 18.24 -12.05
CA GLU A 236 11.79 18.28 -13.08
C GLU A 236 12.51 18.68 -14.37
N ASN A 237 12.65 17.73 -15.29
CA ASN A 237 13.35 17.83 -16.58
C ASN A 237 14.89 17.77 -16.51
N SER A 238 15.45 16.57 -16.37
CA SER A 238 16.83 16.32 -16.73
C SER A 238 16.90 15.26 -17.84
N PRO A 239 17.64 15.47 -18.94
CA PRO A 239 17.79 14.51 -20.03
C PRO A 239 18.54 13.23 -19.62
N ASP A 240 19.01 13.12 -18.37
CA ASP A 240 19.74 11.98 -17.83
C ASP A 240 18.86 10.79 -17.41
N THR A 241 17.53 10.88 -17.59
CA THR A 241 16.59 9.81 -17.20
C THR A 241 16.81 8.54 -18.02
N GLU A 242 17.28 8.63 -19.28
CA GLU A 242 17.63 7.47 -20.11
C GLU A 242 18.90 6.78 -19.61
N HIS A 243 19.92 7.53 -19.22
CA HIS A 243 21.17 6.97 -18.70
C HIS A 243 20.98 6.29 -17.34
N LEU A 244 20.10 6.82 -16.49
CA LEU A 244 19.75 6.21 -15.20
C LEU A 244 18.94 4.91 -15.39
N ALA A 245 18.05 4.89 -16.37
CA ALA A 245 17.30 3.68 -16.73
C ALA A 245 18.24 2.55 -17.21
N ASP A 246 19.29 2.90 -17.95
CA ASP A 246 20.28 1.94 -18.41
C ASP A 246 21.20 1.43 -17.29
N LEU A 247 21.56 2.27 -16.33
CA LEU A 247 22.28 1.86 -15.11
C LEU A 247 21.45 0.91 -14.24
N ILE A 248 20.15 1.19 -14.08
CA ILE A 248 19.22 0.32 -13.35
C ILE A 248 19.07 -1.03 -14.06
N ARG A 249 18.95 -1.07 -15.39
CA ARG A 249 18.94 -2.31 -16.18
C ARG A 249 20.22 -3.11 -16.02
N ALA A 250 21.38 -2.45 -15.98
CA ALA A 250 22.67 -3.10 -15.79
C ALA A 250 22.81 -3.72 -14.38
N GLN A 251 22.32 -3.05 -13.34
CA GLN A 251 22.34 -3.57 -11.97
C GLN A 251 21.38 -4.75 -11.77
N THR A 252 20.18 -4.72 -12.39
CA THR A 252 19.25 -5.84 -12.35
C THR A 252 19.76 -7.06 -13.10
N ALA A 253 20.46 -6.88 -14.20
CA ALA A 253 21.12 -7.97 -14.94
C ALA A 253 22.25 -8.61 -14.12
N SER A 254 23.03 -7.82 -13.37
CA SER A 254 24.09 -8.31 -12.48
C SER A 254 23.55 -9.10 -11.29
N ALA A 255 22.44 -8.67 -10.69
CA ALA A 255 21.80 -9.38 -9.58
C ALA A 255 21.19 -10.73 -10.00
N ALA A 256 20.75 -10.86 -11.25
CA ALA A 256 20.24 -12.12 -11.79
C ALA A 256 21.35 -13.14 -12.08
N SER A 257 22.60 -12.71 -12.32
CA SER A 257 23.72 -13.60 -12.65
C SER A 257 24.38 -14.27 -11.43
N HIS A 258 24.06 -13.84 -10.21
CA HIS A 258 24.62 -14.42 -8.96
C HIS A 258 23.64 -15.37 -8.24
N PHE A 259 22.52 -15.74 -8.86
CA PHE A 259 21.62 -16.75 -8.29
C PHE A 259 22.14 -18.15 -8.62
N VAL A 260 22.87 -18.77 -7.69
CA VAL A 260 23.12 -20.20 -7.67
C VAL A 260 21.97 -20.89 -6.95
N PRO A 261 21.17 -21.74 -7.63
CA PRO A 261 20.12 -22.49 -6.96
C PRO A 261 20.76 -23.48 -5.97
N PRO A 262 20.18 -23.68 -4.76
CA PRO A 262 20.65 -24.69 -3.84
C PRO A 262 20.49 -26.07 -4.51
N SER A 263 21.57 -26.88 -4.50
CA SER A 263 21.58 -28.24 -5.00
C SER A 263 20.54 -29.09 -4.28
N ALA A 264 19.64 -29.68 -5.04
CA ALA A 264 18.74 -30.73 -4.57
C ALA A 264 19.56 -32.00 -4.37
N ASP A 265 20.16 -32.21 -3.19
CA ASP A 265 20.65 -33.51 -2.72
C ASP A 265 21.09 -33.40 -1.25
N ARG A 266 20.16 -33.56 -0.32
CA ARG A 266 20.40 -34.17 1.00
C ARG A 266 19.19 -34.99 1.41
N PRO A 267 19.37 -36.30 1.65
CA PRO A 267 18.29 -37.14 2.18
C PRO A 267 18.00 -36.78 3.64
N VAL A 268 16.73 -36.56 3.95
CA VAL A 268 16.21 -36.37 5.30
C VAL A 268 16.13 -37.76 5.95
N THR A 269 16.98 -38.03 6.92
CA THR A 269 16.83 -39.17 7.83
C THR A 269 15.80 -38.84 8.91
N PRO A 270 14.78 -39.68 9.14
CA PRO A 270 13.85 -39.46 10.24
C PRO A 270 14.49 -39.90 11.57
N VAL A 271 14.53 -39.01 12.56
CA VAL A 271 14.81 -39.36 13.94
C VAL A 271 13.48 -39.59 14.64
N PHE A 272 13.19 -40.87 14.89
CA PHE A 272 12.21 -41.28 15.89
C PHE A 272 12.93 -41.38 17.26
N SER A 273 12.45 -40.66 18.25
CA SER A 273 12.38 -41.05 19.69
C SER A 273 11.48 -40.07 20.41
#